data_dff60b1878d1d71238ac851b8840eb2b
#
_entry.id   dff60b1878d1d71238ac851b8840eb2b
#
_cell.length_a   1.000
_cell.length_b   1.000
_cell.length_c   1.000
_cell.angle_alpha   90.00
_cell.angle_beta   90.00
_cell.angle_gamma   90.00
#
_symmetry.space_group_name_H-M   'P 1'
#
loop_
_entity.id
_entity.type
_entity.pdbx_description
1 polymer ?
#
loop_
_entity_poly.entity_id
_entity_poly.type
_entity_poly.pdbx_seq_one_letter_code
_entity_poly.pdbx_strand_id
1 'polypeptide(L)'
;QLGGRIFLHNKPGEGATFRIFLPAVSEELAAEAKQQAAEAKAKPQVDDLTGKGRILIVEDEDRVRGIVVRALAMCGYEITEACDGDEALDIIDETDEPFDLVLSDIMMPEMDGPTLITEAGDKLQGAKVIFMSGYAETAMRDKLETIEGCKYLQKPFTLKKIAATVKEAMAS
;
A
#
# COMPACT_ATOMS: atom_id res chain seq x y z
N GLN A 1 4.90 -18.70 2.78
CA GLN A 1 5.10 -19.57 3.98
C GLN A 1 6.55 -20.06 3.98
N LEU A 2 7.33 -19.71 5.03
CA LEU A 2 8.76 -20.02 5.12
C LEU A 2 9.05 -21.49 5.55
N GLY A 3 8.01 -22.32 5.76
CA GLY A 3 8.20 -23.73 6.16
C GLY A 3 8.88 -23.95 7.52
N GLY A 4 8.98 -22.90 8.34
CA GLY A 4 9.60 -22.96 9.66
C GLY A 4 8.68 -23.51 10.74
N ARG A 5 9.24 -23.73 11.95
CA ARG A 5 8.50 -24.16 13.14
C ARG A 5 8.79 -23.22 14.30
N ILE A 6 7.76 -22.90 15.09
CA ILE A 6 7.86 -22.11 16.31
C ILE A 6 7.45 -22.99 17.48
N PHE A 7 8.30 -23.02 18.52
CA PHE A 7 8.03 -23.70 19.79
C PHE A 7 7.96 -22.64 20.88
N LEU A 8 6.94 -22.71 21.71
CA LEU A 8 6.78 -21.90 22.91
C LEU A 8 6.99 -22.77 24.14
N HIS A 9 7.89 -22.34 25.03
CA HIS A 9 8.06 -22.88 26.36
C HIS A 9 7.75 -21.77 27.36
N ASN A 10 6.69 -21.97 28.16
CA ASN A 10 6.27 -21.00 29.17
C ASN A 10 6.33 -21.64 30.57
N LYS A 11 6.95 -20.95 31.52
CA LYS A 11 6.92 -21.32 32.93
C LYS A 11 6.34 -20.16 33.75
N PRO A 12 5.28 -20.39 34.52
CA PRO A 12 4.73 -19.38 35.41
C PRO A 12 5.81 -18.81 36.34
N GLY A 13 5.98 -17.49 36.38
CA GLY A 13 6.99 -16.78 37.16
C GLY A 13 8.41 -16.73 36.56
N GLU A 14 8.75 -17.55 35.56
CA GLU A 14 10.06 -17.55 34.89
C GLU A 14 10.02 -16.95 33.46
N GLY A 15 8.82 -16.62 32.93
CA GLY A 15 8.65 -16.04 31.61
C GLY A 15 8.45 -17.06 30.48
N ALA A 16 8.40 -16.56 29.24
CA ALA A 16 8.18 -17.35 28.03
C ALA A 16 9.41 -17.35 27.12
N THR A 17 9.76 -18.50 26.59
CA THR A 17 10.83 -18.68 25.61
C THR A 17 10.26 -19.13 24.26
N PHE A 18 10.51 -18.37 23.21
CA PHE A 18 10.18 -18.75 21.84
C PHE A 18 11.42 -19.30 21.14
N ARG A 19 11.28 -20.48 20.54
CA ARG A 19 12.31 -21.06 19.68
C ARG A 19 11.77 -21.14 18.25
N ILE A 20 12.44 -20.44 17.32
CA ILE A 20 12.07 -20.39 15.92
C ILE A 20 13.11 -21.19 15.13
N PHE A 21 12.66 -22.20 14.40
CA PHE A 21 13.48 -22.96 13.48
C PHE A 21 13.06 -22.60 12.07
N LEU A 22 13.98 -22.06 11.30
CA LEU A 22 13.79 -21.80 9.87
C LEU A 22 14.62 -22.80 9.08
N PRO A 23 14.11 -23.30 7.92
CA PRO A 23 14.92 -24.13 7.03
C PRO A 23 16.17 -23.35 6.61
N ALA A 24 17.33 -23.99 6.62
CA ALA A 24 18.51 -23.40 6.02
C ALA A 24 18.29 -23.28 4.51
N VAL A 25 18.59 -22.13 3.97
CA VAL A 25 18.58 -21.92 2.51
C VAL A 25 19.72 -22.74 1.91
N SER A 26 19.45 -23.59 0.91
CA SER A 26 20.51 -24.29 0.19
C SER A 26 21.45 -23.28 -0.49
N GLU A 27 22.73 -23.64 -0.67
CA GLU A 27 23.71 -22.76 -1.34
C GLU A 27 23.24 -22.35 -2.74
N GLU A 28 22.49 -23.21 -3.44
CA GLU A 28 21.90 -22.94 -4.75
C GLU A 28 20.84 -21.83 -4.68
N LEU A 29 19.87 -21.92 -3.76
CA LEU A 29 18.86 -20.88 -3.54
C LEU A 29 19.48 -19.57 -3.02
N ALA A 30 20.55 -19.65 -2.23
CA ALA A 30 21.28 -18.46 -1.79
C ALA A 30 22.06 -17.81 -2.95
N ALA A 31 22.56 -18.60 -3.91
CA ALA A 31 23.19 -18.11 -5.13
C ALA A 31 22.18 -17.46 -6.08
N GLU A 32 21.01 -18.06 -6.27
CA GLU A 32 19.91 -17.49 -7.06
C GLU A 32 19.38 -16.19 -6.44
N ALA A 33 19.18 -16.13 -5.12
CA ALA A 33 18.80 -14.92 -4.43
C ALA A 33 19.85 -13.80 -4.52
N LYS A 34 21.16 -14.18 -4.50
CA LYS A 34 22.26 -13.23 -4.73
C LYS A 34 22.33 -12.76 -6.18
N GLN A 35 22.05 -13.64 -7.15
CA GLN A 35 21.98 -13.28 -8.56
C GLN A 35 20.80 -12.34 -8.83
N GLN A 36 19.61 -12.64 -8.32
CA GLN A 36 18.44 -11.76 -8.41
C GLN A 36 18.66 -10.41 -7.70
N ALA A 37 19.35 -10.40 -6.56
CA ALA A 37 19.75 -9.17 -5.87
C ALA A 37 20.86 -8.40 -6.61
N ALA A 38 21.72 -9.08 -7.36
CA ALA A 38 22.75 -8.48 -8.21
C ALA A 38 22.15 -7.92 -9.52
N GLU A 39 21.19 -8.63 -10.12
CA GLU A 39 20.44 -8.15 -11.28
C GLU A 39 19.54 -6.96 -10.92
N ALA A 40 18.95 -6.95 -9.72
CA ALA A 40 18.25 -5.78 -9.18
C ALA A 40 19.19 -4.58 -8.89
N LYS A 41 20.51 -4.82 -8.76
CA LYS A 41 21.56 -3.80 -8.64
C LYS A 41 22.25 -3.42 -9.95
N ALA A 42 22.02 -4.19 -11.03
CA ALA A 42 22.58 -3.90 -12.34
C ALA A 42 21.85 -2.73 -13.00
N LYS A 43 22.39 -1.55 -12.82
CA LYS A 43 22.01 -0.20 -13.29
C LYS A 43 20.67 0.27 -12.70
N PRO A 44 20.66 1.35 -11.91
CA PRO A 44 19.46 2.16 -11.83
C PRO A 44 19.26 2.74 -13.25
N GLN A 45 18.36 2.16 -14.05
CA GLN A 45 17.54 3.03 -14.83
C GLN A 45 16.96 3.98 -13.79
N VAL A 46 17.34 5.24 -13.88
CA VAL A 46 16.64 6.32 -13.17
C VAL A 46 15.28 6.33 -13.85
N ASP A 47 14.39 5.42 -13.40
CA ASP A 47 13.00 5.49 -13.79
C ASP A 47 12.60 6.88 -13.33
N ASP A 48 12.34 7.76 -14.28
CA ASP A 48 11.78 9.06 -13.98
C ASP A 48 10.42 8.79 -13.31
N LEU A 49 10.38 8.80 -11.99
CA LEU A 49 9.18 8.59 -11.18
C LEU A 49 8.46 9.90 -10.91
N THR A 50 8.91 11.01 -11.52
CA THR A 50 8.23 12.29 -11.41
C THR A 50 6.89 12.27 -12.13
N GLY A 51 5.94 12.98 -11.58
CA GLY A 51 4.59 13.10 -12.12
C GLY A 51 3.95 14.42 -11.72
N LYS A 52 2.74 14.65 -12.19
CA LYS A 52 1.89 15.78 -11.82
C LYS A 52 0.47 15.26 -11.63
N GLY A 53 -0.26 15.92 -10.77
CA GLY A 53 -1.66 15.63 -10.47
C GLY A 53 -1.92 15.70 -8.99
N ARG A 54 -3.20 15.73 -8.63
CA ARG A 54 -3.70 15.83 -7.26
C ARG A 54 -4.07 14.45 -6.76
N ILE A 55 -3.46 14.05 -5.65
CA ILE A 55 -3.64 12.72 -5.05
C ILE A 55 -4.19 12.88 -3.65
N LEU A 56 -5.31 12.21 -3.36
CA LEU A 56 -5.82 12.01 -2.01
C LEU A 56 -5.23 10.70 -1.46
N ILE A 57 -4.58 10.77 -0.30
CA ILE A 57 -4.05 9.62 0.43
C ILE A 57 -4.87 9.41 1.69
N VAL A 58 -5.45 8.22 1.86
CA VAL A 58 -6.26 7.84 3.00
C VAL A 58 -5.64 6.63 3.68
N GLU A 59 -5.16 6.80 4.91
CA GLU A 59 -4.42 5.78 5.67
C GLU A 59 -4.51 6.11 7.15
N ASP A 60 -5.00 5.20 7.98
CA ASP A 60 -5.21 5.43 9.41
C ASP A 60 -3.90 5.40 10.22
N GLU A 61 -2.88 4.70 9.75
CA GLU A 61 -1.59 4.65 10.43
C GLU A 61 -0.72 5.86 10.07
N ASP A 62 -0.57 6.83 10.98
CA ASP A 62 0.21 8.07 10.81
C ASP A 62 1.61 7.86 10.21
N ARG A 63 2.29 6.77 10.62
CA ARG A 63 3.66 6.48 10.15
C ARG A 63 3.66 6.06 8.69
N VAL A 64 2.72 5.22 8.29
CA VAL A 64 2.58 4.76 6.90
C VAL A 64 2.15 5.94 6.04
N ARG A 65 1.11 6.69 6.45
CA ARG A 65 0.63 7.89 5.76
C ARG A 65 1.76 8.89 5.52
N GLY A 66 2.51 9.27 6.56
CA GLY A 66 3.59 10.24 6.43
C GLY A 66 4.77 9.77 5.55
N ILE A 67 5.01 8.47 5.41
CA ILE A 67 6.01 7.93 4.49
C ILE A 67 5.50 8.03 3.05
N VAL A 68 4.25 7.66 2.79
CA VAL A 68 3.61 7.68 1.48
C VAL A 68 3.50 9.11 0.96
N VAL A 69 2.99 10.04 1.78
CA VAL A 69 2.87 11.46 1.48
C VAL A 69 4.22 12.04 1.03
N ARG A 70 5.26 11.84 1.83
CA ARG A 70 6.61 12.34 1.50
C ARG A 70 7.15 11.75 0.20
N ALA A 71 6.95 10.45 -0.02
CA ALA A 71 7.44 9.79 -1.21
C ALA A 71 6.82 10.36 -2.49
N LEU A 72 5.49 10.55 -2.50
CA LEU A 72 4.77 11.04 -3.67
C LEU A 72 4.94 12.56 -3.87
N ALA A 73 5.02 13.34 -2.79
CA ALA A 73 5.35 14.76 -2.88
C ALA A 73 6.74 15.00 -3.49
N MET A 74 7.74 14.17 -3.13
CA MET A 74 9.07 14.21 -3.75
C MET A 74 9.06 13.84 -5.25
N CYS A 75 8.06 13.11 -5.71
CA CYS A 75 7.85 12.81 -7.12
C CYS A 75 7.13 13.94 -7.87
N GLY A 76 6.67 15.00 -7.18
CA GLY A 76 6.07 16.19 -7.79
C GLY A 76 4.54 16.20 -7.82
N TYR A 77 3.88 15.25 -7.13
CA TYR A 77 2.43 15.23 -6.99
C TYR A 77 1.96 16.21 -5.90
N GLU A 78 0.80 16.80 -6.10
CA GLU A 78 0.09 17.57 -5.08
C GLU A 78 -0.70 16.61 -4.19
N ILE A 79 -0.37 16.59 -2.89
CA ILE A 79 -0.91 15.60 -1.96
C ILE A 79 -1.85 16.25 -0.98
N THR A 80 -3.04 15.66 -0.85
CA THR A 80 -3.96 15.86 0.26
C THR A 80 -4.00 14.57 1.05
N GLU A 81 -3.99 14.64 2.38
CA GLU A 81 -4.01 13.47 3.25
C GLU A 81 -5.26 13.46 4.14
N ALA A 82 -5.78 12.26 4.42
CA ALA A 82 -6.83 12.00 5.38
C ALA A 82 -6.44 10.83 6.27
N CYS A 83 -6.83 10.87 7.54
CA CYS A 83 -6.49 9.83 8.52
C CYS A 83 -7.56 8.73 8.61
N ASP A 84 -8.71 8.92 8.00
CA ASP A 84 -9.82 7.96 7.94
C ASP A 84 -10.75 8.24 6.77
N GLY A 85 -11.77 7.39 6.62
CA GLY A 85 -12.75 7.52 5.53
C GLY A 85 -13.68 8.71 5.66
N ASP A 86 -14.06 9.09 6.89
CA ASP A 86 -14.97 10.21 7.15
C ASP A 86 -14.28 11.54 6.81
N GLU A 87 -13.02 11.74 7.27
CA GLU A 87 -12.23 12.92 6.90
C GLU A 87 -12.00 12.99 5.38
N ALA A 88 -11.77 11.82 4.74
CA ALA A 88 -11.62 11.77 3.29
C ALA A 88 -12.90 12.21 2.55
N LEU A 89 -14.09 11.80 3.02
CA LEU A 89 -15.37 12.24 2.45
C LEU A 89 -15.57 13.74 2.61
N ASP A 90 -15.29 14.27 3.80
CA ASP A 90 -15.40 15.71 4.07
C ASP A 90 -14.49 16.51 3.11
N ILE A 91 -13.24 16.06 2.93
CA ILE A 91 -12.28 16.67 1.99
C ILE A 91 -12.79 16.61 0.54
N ILE A 92 -13.36 15.47 0.12
CA ILE A 92 -13.91 15.30 -1.23
C ILE A 92 -15.14 16.21 -1.43
N ASP A 93 -15.92 16.39 -0.39
CA ASP A 93 -17.14 17.22 -0.41
C ASP A 93 -16.86 18.72 -0.45
N GLU A 94 -15.79 19.14 0.21
CA GLU A 94 -15.40 20.57 0.32
C GLU A 94 -14.53 21.05 -0.83
N THR A 95 -13.94 20.13 -1.62
CA THR A 95 -13.04 20.53 -2.72
C THR A 95 -13.79 20.80 -4.03
N ASP A 96 -13.52 21.95 -4.64
CA ASP A 96 -14.02 22.28 -5.98
C ASP A 96 -13.19 21.65 -7.11
N GLU A 97 -11.96 21.23 -6.82
CA GLU A 97 -11.05 20.69 -7.79
C GLU A 97 -10.95 19.16 -7.64
N PRO A 98 -11.21 18.37 -8.69
CA PRO A 98 -11.20 16.92 -8.62
C PRO A 98 -9.81 16.37 -8.32
N PHE A 99 -9.77 15.22 -7.65
CA PHE A 99 -8.56 14.41 -7.53
C PHE A 99 -8.35 13.59 -8.80
N ASP A 100 -7.08 13.47 -9.21
CA ASP A 100 -6.69 12.62 -10.32
C ASP A 100 -6.53 11.16 -9.86
N LEU A 101 -6.19 10.95 -8.58
CA LEU A 101 -6.01 9.64 -7.99
C LEU A 101 -6.35 9.64 -6.50
N VAL A 102 -6.98 8.55 -6.06
CA VAL A 102 -7.18 8.21 -4.64
C VAL A 102 -6.34 6.98 -4.31
N LEU A 103 -5.49 7.10 -3.30
CA LEU A 103 -4.70 6.01 -2.75
C LEU A 103 -5.20 5.73 -1.33
N SER A 104 -5.94 4.66 -1.15
CA SER A 104 -6.61 4.34 0.12
C SER A 104 -6.15 3.00 0.70
N ASP A 105 -5.97 2.94 2.02
CA ASP A 105 -5.95 1.64 2.69
C ASP A 105 -7.34 0.97 2.51
N ILE A 106 -7.33 -0.36 2.42
CA ILE A 106 -8.56 -1.14 2.38
C ILE A 106 -9.19 -1.17 3.77
N MET A 107 -8.39 -1.45 4.80
CA MET A 107 -8.87 -1.70 6.15
C MET A 107 -8.61 -0.51 7.06
N MET A 108 -9.61 0.32 7.26
CA MET A 108 -9.58 1.42 8.21
C MET A 108 -10.71 1.28 9.22
N PRO A 109 -10.58 1.84 10.44
CA PRO A 109 -11.66 1.89 11.42
C PRO A 109 -12.89 2.63 10.84
N GLU A 110 -14.08 2.25 11.28
CA GLU A 110 -15.36 2.85 10.95
C GLU A 110 -15.75 2.73 9.47
N MET A 111 -14.98 3.29 8.56
CA MET A 111 -15.21 3.25 7.11
C MET A 111 -14.03 2.63 6.37
N ASP A 112 -14.26 1.49 5.70
CA ASP A 112 -13.26 0.85 4.85
C ASP A 112 -13.07 1.58 3.50
N GLY A 113 -11.89 1.40 2.87
CA GLY A 113 -11.58 2.06 1.60
C GLY A 113 -12.59 1.83 0.48
N PRO A 114 -13.08 0.59 0.24
CA PRO A 114 -14.13 0.32 -0.74
C PRO A 114 -15.45 1.05 -0.45
N THR A 115 -15.84 1.16 0.83
CA THR A 115 -17.02 1.91 1.24
C THR A 115 -16.84 3.40 0.96
N LEU A 116 -15.68 3.99 1.31
CA LEU A 116 -15.32 5.36 0.98
C LEU A 116 -15.50 5.66 -0.52
N ILE A 117 -14.92 4.83 -1.39
CA ILE A 117 -15.02 5.03 -2.85
C ILE A 117 -16.47 4.94 -3.34
N THR A 118 -17.26 4.02 -2.75
CA THR A 118 -18.66 3.84 -3.11
C THR A 118 -19.51 5.04 -2.66
N GLU A 119 -19.30 5.56 -1.46
CA GLU A 119 -20.02 6.70 -0.92
C GLU A 119 -19.63 8.02 -1.61
N ALA A 120 -18.36 8.20 -1.92
CA ALA A 120 -17.90 9.35 -2.69
C ALA A 120 -18.49 9.38 -4.13
N GLY A 121 -18.73 8.20 -4.72
CA GLY A 121 -19.49 8.04 -5.96
C GLY A 121 -19.04 8.97 -7.09
N ASP A 122 -19.99 9.73 -7.65
CA ASP A 122 -19.76 10.63 -8.80
C ASP A 122 -18.76 11.77 -8.53
N LYS A 123 -18.48 12.09 -7.25
CA LYS A 123 -17.49 13.12 -6.88
C LYS A 123 -16.07 12.73 -7.21
N LEU A 124 -15.80 11.41 -7.27
CA LEU A 124 -14.53 10.85 -7.72
C LEU A 124 -14.54 10.44 -9.19
N GLN A 125 -15.52 10.91 -9.98
CA GLN A 125 -15.62 10.55 -11.39
C GLN A 125 -14.38 10.96 -12.17
N GLY A 126 -13.71 9.96 -12.75
CA GLY A 126 -12.45 10.13 -13.48
C GLY A 126 -11.18 9.93 -12.63
N ALA A 127 -11.27 9.96 -11.32
CA ALA A 127 -10.14 9.63 -10.45
C ALA A 127 -9.74 8.16 -10.58
N LYS A 128 -8.44 7.89 -10.62
CA LYS A 128 -7.92 6.53 -10.53
C LYS A 128 -7.93 6.10 -9.07
N VAL A 129 -8.21 4.83 -8.80
CA VAL A 129 -8.22 4.28 -7.45
C VAL A 129 -7.13 3.23 -7.30
N ILE A 130 -6.31 3.38 -6.27
CA ILE A 130 -5.34 2.37 -5.85
C ILE A 130 -5.63 2.02 -4.40
N PHE A 131 -5.87 0.74 -4.14
CA PHE A 131 -5.99 0.23 -2.78
C PHE A 131 -4.67 -0.30 -2.27
N MET A 132 -4.28 0.12 -1.08
CA MET A 132 -3.18 -0.48 -0.33
C MET A 132 -3.73 -1.65 0.47
N SER A 133 -3.17 -2.85 0.29
CA SER A 133 -3.71 -4.09 0.86
C SER A 133 -2.71 -4.87 1.68
N GLY A 134 -3.13 -5.38 2.86
CA GLY A 134 -2.38 -6.35 3.68
C GLY A 134 -2.67 -7.81 3.31
N TYR A 135 -2.07 -8.74 4.07
CA TYR A 135 -2.23 -10.19 3.81
C TYR A 135 -3.62 -10.77 4.19
N ALA A 136 -4.40 -10.04 4.99
CA ALA A 136 -5.64 -10.57 5.59
C ALA A 136 -6.92 -10.28 4.77
N GLU A 137 -6.82 -9.55 3.68
CA GLU A 137 -7.95 -8.93 2.99
C GLU A 137 -8.62 -9.77 1.91
N THR A 138 -8.28 -11.07 1.86
CA THR A 138 -8.94 -12.02 0.95
C THR A 138 -10.47 -12.08 1.15
N ALA A 139 -10.95 -11.68 2.34
CA ALA A 139 -12.38 -11.65 2.67
C ALA A 139 -13.13 -10.45 2.06
N MET A 140 -12.43 -9.42 1.55
CA MET A 140 -13.05 -8.23 0.95
C MET A 140 -13.09 -8.26 -0.58
N ARG A 141 -12.67 -9.36 -1.20
CA ARG A 141 -12.67 -9.50 -2.68
C ARG A 141 -14.03 -9.17 -3.30
N ASP A 142 -15.10 -9.58 -2.69
CA ASP A 142 -16.45 -9.37 -3.22
C ASP A 142 -16.83 -7.88 -3.30
N LYS A 143 -16.39 -7.08 -2.31
CA LYS A 143 -16.57 -5.62 -2.33
C LYS A 143 -15.66 -4.95 -3.35
N LEU A 144 -14.45 -5.45 -3.50
CA LEU A 144 -13.44 -4.89 -4.40
C LEU A 144 -13.78 -5.15 -5.88
N GLU A 145 -14.45 -6.27 -6.18
CA GLU A 145 -14.93 -6.61 -7.54
C GLU A 145 -16.02 -5.65 -8.04
N THR A 146 -16.67 -4.90 -7.14
CA THR A 146 -17.69 -3.91 -7.51
C THR A 146 -17.10 -2.58 -7.99
N ILE A 147 -15.80 -2.33 -7.75
CA ILE A 147 -15.10 -1.09 -8.13
C ILE A 147 -14.29 -1.35 -9.38
N GLU A 148 -14.87 -1.01 -10.54
CA GLU A 148 -14.19 -1.21 -11.83
C GLU A 148 -12.95 -0.32 -11.97
N GLY A 149 -11.89 -0.89 -12.54
CA GLY A 149 -10.68 -0.12 -12.90
C GLY A 149 -9.73 0.22 -11.75
N CYS A 150 -9.97 -0.26 -10.52
CA CYS A 150 -9.04 -0.05 -9.41
C CYS A 150 -7.76 -0.91 -9.56
N LYS A 151 -6.65 -0.40 -9.00
CA LYS A 151 -5.39 -1.14 -8.87
C LYS A 151 -5.12 -1.48 -7.40
N TYR A 152 -4.24 -2.45 -7.19
CA TYR A 152 -3.86 -2.91 -5.84
C TYR A 152 -2.37 -2.78 -5.62
N LEU A 153 -1.99 -2.30 -4.44
CA LEU A 153 -0.62 -2.22 -3.96
C LEU A 153 -0.48 -3.01 -2.66
N GLN A 154 0.16 -4.18 -2.73
CA GLN A 154 0.29 -5.07 -1.58
C GLN A 154 1.30 -4.54 -0.57
N LYS A 155 0.90 -4.41 0.70
CA LYS A 155 1.78 -4.16 1.86
C LYS A 155 2.53 -5.46 2.26
N PRO A 156 3.85 -5.39 2.63
CA PRO A 156 4.68 -4.19 2.64
C PRO A 156 5.21 -3.82 1.25
N PHE A 157 5.25 -2.54 0.95
CA PHE A 157 5.77 -2.02 -0.32
C PHE A 157 6.99 -1.11 -0.11
N THR A 158 7.78 -0.91 -1.15
CA THR A 158 8.88 0.06 -1.15
C THR A 158 8.41 1.41 -1.71
N LEU A 159 9.11 2.50 -1.35
CA LEU A 159 8.82 3.83 -1.90
C LEU A 159 8.91 3.87 -3.43
N LYS A 160 9.86 3.13 -4.01
CA LYS A 160 9.97 3.00 -5.46
C LYS A 160 8.75 2.30 -6.06
N LYS A 161 8.23 1.26 -5.41
CA LYS A 161 7.06 0.50 -5.90
C LYS A 161 5.81 1.37 -5.89
N ILE A 162 5.55 2.13 -4.80
CA ILE A 162 4.38 3.00 -4.74
C ILE A 162 4.44 4.10 -5.80
N ALA A 163 5.59 4.79 -5.94
CA ALA A 163 5.77 5.83 -6.94
C ALA A 163 5.59 5.30 -8.38
N ALA A 164 6.12 4.11 -8.67
CA ALA A 164 5.95 3.46 -9.98
C ALA A 164 4.49 3.09 -10.25
N THR A 165 3.77 2.52 -9.25
CA THR A 165 2.36 2.14 -9.38
C THR A 165 1.47 3.36 -9.59
N VAL A 166 1.72 4.45 -8.85
CA VAL A 166 1.00 5.72 -9.04
C VAL A 166 1.25 6.29 -10.43
N LYS A 167 2.52 6.38 -10.86
CA LYS A 167 2.85 6.88 -12.21
C LYS A 167 2.19 6.06 -13.32
N GLU A 168 2.18 4.75 -13.19
CA GLU A 168 1.50 3.86 -14.14
C GLU A 168 -0.02 4.05 -14.17
N ALA A 169 -0.64 4.28 -13.00
CA ALA A 169 -2.07 4.54 -12.90
C ALA A 169 -2.44 5.89 -13.53
N MET A 170 -1.62 6.92 -13.30
CA MET A 170 -1.81 8.27 -13.85
C MET A 170 -1.58 8.36 -15.35
N ALA A 171 -0.85 7.41 -15.95
CA ALA A 171 -0.58 7.36 -17.40
C ALA A 171 -1.64 6.59 -18.19
N SER A 172 -2.55 5.88 -17.52
CA SER A 172 -3.61 5.03 -18.09
C SER A 172 -4.88 5.83 -18.29
#